data_9ed7d3dd40b75be6db9a63a97f1f49e2
#
_entry.id   9ed7d3dd40b75be6db9a63a97f1f49e2
#
_cell.length_a   1.000
_cell.length_b   1.000
_cell.length_c   1.000
_cell.angle_alpha   90.00
_cell.angle_beta   90.00
_cell.angle_gamma   90.00
#
_symmetry.space_group_name_H-M   'P 1'
#
loop_
_entity.id
_entity.type
_entity.pdbx_description
1 polymer ?
#
loop_
_entity_poly.entity_id
_entity_poly.type
_entity_poly.pdbx_seq_one_letter_code
_entity_poly.pdbx_strand_id
1 'polypeptide(L)'
;MLVKELMSSAPVSLEPEEPVSAAARLMRERNIGVLPVCSADGRLVGMLTDRDIVTRCVAFGISAAETRVENIMTRGAVTAETDEPLSAALERMQREQVRRLPVTEDGRLVGMLSIADVARGGRRAAETAEALSHITSNVCRK
;
A
#
# COMPACT_ATOMS: atom_id res chain seq x y z
N MET A 1 -5.73 15.13 -14.49
CA MET A 1 -5.00 15.20 -13.22
C MET A 1 -4.06 14.01 -13.12
N LEU A 2 -2.85 14.27 -12.70
CA LEU A 2 -1.82 13.25 -12.59
C LEU A 2 -1.74 12.72 -11.15
N VAL A 3 -1.25 11.49 -11.00
CA VAL A 3 -1.08 10.84 -9.70
C VAL A 3 -0.31 11.73 -8.72
N LYS A 4 0.80 12.35 -9.16
CA LYS A 4 1.64 13.19 -8.31
C LYS A 4 0.90 14.39 -7.69
N GLU A 5 -0.21 14.80 -8.27
CA GLU A 5 -0.99 15.94 -7.76
C GLU A 5 -1.81 15.59 -6.53
N LEU A 6 -2.11 14.31 -6.30
CA LEU A 6 -2.92 13.84 -5.17
C LEU A 6 -2.22 12.88 -4.23
N MET A 7 -1.07 12.34 -4.59
CA MET A 7 -0.35 11.41 -3.72
C MET A 7 0.16 12.11 -2.45
N SER A 8 0.28 11.34 -1.37
CA SER A 8 1.01 11.78 -0.19
C SER A 8 2.49 11.52 -0.45
N SER A 9 3.33 12.52 -0.25
CA SER A 9 4.78 12.39 -0.45
C SER A 9 5.48 11.92 0.82
N ALA A 10 6.73 11.44 0.69
CA ALA A 10 7.57 10.96 1.78
C ALA A 10 6.85 9.92 2.67
N PRO A 11 6.36 8.81 2.10
CA PRO A 11 5.64 7.80 2.87
C PRO A 11 6.56 7.10 3.86
N VAL A 12 5.98 6.68 4.98
CA VAL A 12 6.68 5.82 5.94
C VAL A 12 6.91 4.47 5.29
N SER A 13 8.12 3.93 5.40
CA SER A 13 8.47 2.65 4.80
C SER A 13 9.27 1.80 5.77
N LEU A 14 9.36 0.50 5.44
CA LEU A 14 10.15 -0.48 6.19
C LEU A 14 11.34 -0.90 5.34
N GLU A 15 12.40 -1.34 6.00
CA GLU A 15 13.47 -2.06 5.33
C GLU A 15 13.21 -3.56 5.40
N PRO A 16 13.65 -4.36 4.42
CA PRO A 16 13.36 -5.79 4.38
C PRO A 16 13.87 -6.57 5.59
N GLU A 17 14.96 -6.10 6.20
CA GLU A 17 15.63 -6.76 7.31
C GLU A 17 14.97 -6.48 8.66
N GLU A 18 14.07 -5.51 8.75
CA GLU A 18 13.41 -5.17 10.01
C GLU A 18 12.54 -6.31 10.52
N PRO A 19 12.45 -6.48 11.85
CA PRO A 19 11.57 -7.53 12.38
C PRO A 19 10.10 -7.17 12.19
N VAL A 20 9.29 -8.20 12.01
CA VAL A 20 7.83 -8.05 11.84
C VAL A 20 7.21 -7.28 13.01
N SER A 21 7.74 -7.48 14.23
CA SER A 21 7.27 -6.76 15.42
C SER A 21 7.44 -5.24 15.30
N ALA A 22 8.51 -4.78 14.65
CA ALA A 22 8.71 -3.34 14.40
C ALA A 22 7.65 -2.81 13.43
N ALA A 23 7.32 -3.58 12.41
CA ALA A 23 6.26 -3.23 11.47
C ALA A 23 4.90 -3.13 12.17
N ALA A 24 4.59 -4.10 13.02
CA ALA A 24 3.34 -4.12 13.77
C ALA A 24 3.21 -2.90 14.69
N ARG A 25 4.30 -2.53 15.36
CA ARG A 25 4.32 -1.32 16.20
C ARG A 25 4.10 -0.06 15.40
N LEU A 26 4.73 0.05 14.24
CA LEU A 26 4.60 1.20 13.36
C LEU A 26 3.16 1.33 12.85
N MET A 27 2.55 0.21 12.48
CA MET A 27 1.14 0.19 12.08
C MET A 27 0.22 0.69 13.19
N ARG A 28 0.48 0.27 14.43
CA ARG A 28 -0.28 0.71 15.59
C ARG A 28 -0.09 2.20 15.85
N GLU A 29 1.14 2.67 15.85
CA GLU A 29 1.47 4.07 16.14
C GLU A 29 0.90 5.03 15.10
N ARG A 30 0.90 4.62 13.83
CA ARG A 30 0.43 5.44 12.72
C ARG A 30 -1.01 5.16 12.32
N ASN A 31 -1.63 4.16 12.94
CA ASN A 31 -3.00 3.73 12.61
C ASN A 31 -3.15 3.41 11.13
N ILE A 32 -2.24 2.61 10.59
CA ILE A 32 -2.23 2.19 9.18
C ILE A 32 -2.08 0.67 9.11
N GLY A 33 -2.68 0.08 8.08
CA GLY A 33 -2.68 -1.37 7.89
C GLY A 33 -1.80 -1.85 6.74
N VAL A 34 -1.07 -0.94 6.10
CA VAL A 34 -0.19 -1.29 4.97
C VAL A 34 1.04 -0.41 4.98
N LEU A 35 2.19 -1.02 4.74
CA LEU A 35 3.48 -0.32 4.67
C LEU A 35 4.27 -0.79 3.46
N PRO A 36 4.82 0.14 2.69
CA PRO A 36 5.77 -0.22 1.65
C PRO A 36 7.09 -0.67 2.27
N VAL A 37 7.75 -1.61 1.59
CA VAL A 37 9.05 -2.12 2.00
C VAL A 37 10.05 -1.72 0.93
N CYS A 38 11.09 -1.01 1.33
CA CYS A 38 12.10 -0.46 0.42
C CYS A 38 13.49 -0.91 0.82
N SER A 39 14.34 -1.14 -0.19
CA SER A 39 15.77 -1.37 0.03
C SER A 39 16.45 -0.09 0.48
N ALA A 40 17.70 -0.18 0.90
CA ALA A 40 18.47 0.96 1.43
C ALA A 40 18.58 2.11 0.42
N ASP A 41 18.53 1.82 -0.88
CA ASP A 41 18.59 2.83 -1.94
C ASP A 41 17.21 3.42 -2.31
N GLY A 42 16.17 3.06 -1.56
CA GLY A 42 14.83 3.61 -1.75
C GLY A 42 13.97 2.87 -2.78
N ARG A 43 14.43 1.76 -3.32
CA ARG A 43 13.66 0.96 -4.27
C ARG A 43 12.57 0.17 -3.56
N LEU A 44 11.38 0.20 -4.14
CA LEU A 44 10.26 -0.60 -3.63
C LEU A 44 10.51 -2.07 -3.92
N VAL A 45 10.53 -2.89 -2.88
CA VAL A 45 10.76 -4.35 -3.00
C VAL A 45 9.56 -5.18 -2.57
N GLY A 46 8.60 -4.58 -1.89
CA GLY A 46 7.39 -5.28 -1.48
C GLY A 46 6.43 -4.40 -0.70
N MET A 47 5.32 -5.01 -0.32
CA MET A 47 4.31 -4.39 0.54
C MET A 47 4.01 -5.34 1.70
N LEU A 48 3.79 -4.79 2.87
CA LEU A 48 3.40 -5.56 4.05
C LEU A 48 2.08 -5.02 4.59
N THR A 49 1.11 -5.92 4.77
CA THR A 49 -0.18 -5.57 5.36
C THR A 49 -0.33 -6.18 6.75
N ASP A 50 -1.25 -5.66 7.54
CA ASP A 50 -1.63 -6.25 8.83
C ASP A 50 -2.15 -7.67 8.62
N ARG A 51 -2.88 -7.92 7.52
CA ARG A 51 -3.33 -9.26 7.17
C ARG A 51 -2.16 -10.21 6.91
N ASP A 52 -1.10 -9.76 6.27
CA ASP A 52 0.13 -10.56 6.07
C ASP A 52 0.71 -10.99 7.41
N ILE A 53 0.73 -10.09 8.38
CA ILE A 53 1.26 -10.39 9.72
C ILE A 53 0.40 -11.47 10.38
N VAL A 54 -0.92 -11.33 10.32
CA VAL A 54 -1.83 -12.30 10.91
C VAL A 54 -1.72 -13.66 10.22
N THR A 55 -1.78 -13.69 8.91
CA THR A 55 -1.90 -14.94 8.15
C THR A 55 -0.57 -15.65 7.90
N ARG A 56 0.53 -14.89 7.84
CA ARG A 56 1.85 -15.44 7.50
C ARG A 56 2.83 -15.49 8.66
N CYS A 57 2.51 -14.84 9.77
CA CYS A 57 3.35 -14.85 10.96
C CYS A 57 2.59 -15.45 12.13
N VAL A 58 1.54 -14.80 12.61
CA VAL A 58 0.79 -15.24 13.78
C VAL A 58 0.14 -16.61 13.56
N ALA A 59 -0.50 -16.83 12.41
CA ALA A 59 -1.19 -18.09 12.12
C ALA A 59 -0.23 -19.30 12.07
N PHE A 60 1.04 -19.07 11.73
CA PHE A 60 2.06 -20.13 11.72
C PHE A 60 2.79 -20.28 13.07
N GLY A 61 2.46 -19.44 14.04
CA GLY A 61 3.10 -19.51 15.37
C GLY A 61 4.56 -19.09 15.38
N ILE A 62 5.03 -18.37 14.34
CA ILE A 62 6.42 -17.91 14.29
C ILE A 62 6.56 -16.58 15.02
N SER A 63 7.77 -16.34 15.56
CA SER A 63 8.03 -15.14 16.34
C SER A 63 8.13 -13.90 15.49
N ALA A 64 7.29 -12.90 15.77
CA ALA A 64 7.33 -11.61 15.10
C ALA A 64 8.64 -10.86 15.40
N ALA A 65 9.23 -11.08 16.57
CA ALA A 65 10.50 -10.45 16.95
C ALA A 65 11.70 -11.04 16.19
N GLU A 66 11.61 -12.30 15.78
CA GLU A 66 12.70 -13.02 15.12
C GLU A 66 12.51 -13.20 13.63
N THR A 67 11.35 -12.81 13.09
CA THR A 67 11.05 -12.95 11.67
C THR A 67 11.25 -11.60 10.97
N ARG A 68 11.95 -11.62 9.84
CA ARG A 68 12.16 -10.42 9.05
C ARG A 68 10.95 -10.13 8.16
N VAL A 69 10.69 -8.85 7.94
CA VAL A 69 9.61 -8.38 7.07
C VAL A 69 9.67 -9.04 5.68
N GLU A 70 10.88 -9.17 5.12
CA GLU A 70 11.06 -9.76 3.78
C GLU A 70 10.53 -11.20 3.65
N ASN A 71 10.43 -11.92 4.77
CA ASN A 71 9.98 -13.31 4.76
C ASN A 71 8.47 -13.46 4.69
N ILE A 72 7.72 -12.39 4.97
CA ILE A 72 6.25 -12.46 4.95
C ILE A 72 5.59 -11.40 4.05
N MET A 73 6.34 -10.46 3.51
CA MET A 73 5.81 -9.42 2.64
C MET A 73 5.32 -9.98 1.30
N THR A 74 4.48 -9.23 0.61
CA THR A 74 4.07 -9.53 -0.75
C THR A 74 5.02 -8.82 -1.71
N ARG A 75 5.62 -9.57 -2.65
CA ARG A 75 6.48 -9.04 -3.70
C ARG A 75 5.66 -8.76 -4.95
N GLY A 76 6.19 -7.94 -5.85
CA GLY A 76 5.51 -7.63 -7.09
C GLY A 76 4.24 -6.79 -6.88
N ALA A 77 4.29 -5.87 -5.95
CA ALA A 77 3.16 -5.00 -5.63
C ALA A 77 2.72 -4.20 -6.85
N VAL A 78 1.41 -4.00 -6.97
CA VAL A 78 0.82 -3.11 -7.96
C VAL A 78 1.18 -1.68 -7.58
N THR A 79 1.70 -0.92 -8.54
CA THR A 79 2.17 0.45 -8.31
C THR A 79 1.49 1.45 -9.24
N ALA A 80 1.67 2.72 -8.94
CA ALA A 80 1.33 3.83 -9.82
C ALA A 80 2.59 4.63 -10.09
N GLU A 81 2.63 5.31 -11.23
CA GLU A 81 3.72 6.19 -11.60
C GLU A 81 3.31 7.65 -11.37
N THR A 82 4.29 8.52 -11.08
CA THR A 82 4.03 9.94 -10.79
C THR A 82 3.32 10.65 -11.92
N ASP A 83 3.70 10.35 -13.15
CA ASP A 83 3.22 11.05 -14.34
C ASP A 83 2.03 10.40 -15.03
N GLU A 84 1.51 9.30 -14.49
CA GLU A 84 0.35 8.69 -15.12
C GLU A 84 -0.94 9.41 -14.74
N PRO A 85 -1.97 9.32 -15.62
CA PRO A 85 -3.27 9.91 -15.31
C PRO A 85 -3.90 9.24 -14.07
N LEU A 86 -4.53 10.05 -13.24
CA LEU A 86 -5.22 9.56 -12.05
C LEU A 86 -6.26 8.50 -12.39
N SER A 87 -6.97 8.66 -13.53
CA SER A 87 -7.97 7.69 -13.97
C SER A 87 -7.39 6.29 -14.19
N ALA A 88 -6.18 6.21 -14.72
CA ALA A 88 -5.50 4.93 -14.93
C ALA A 88 -5.18 4.24 -13.60
N ALA A 89 -4.72 5.01 -12.61
CA ALA A 89 -4.45 4.49 -11.28
C ALA A 89 -5.73 4.00 -10.59
N LEU A 90 -6.83 4.74 -10.72
CA LEU A 90 -8.12 4.34 -10.17
C LEU A 90 -8.65 3.05 -10.80
N GLU A 91 -8.53 2.89 -12.11
CA GLU A 91 -8.88 1.65 -12.80
C GLU A 91 -8.08 0.48 -12.25
N ARG A 92 -6.80 0.70 -12.02
CA ARG A 92 -5.90 -0.33 -11.47
C ARG A 92 -6.31 -0.72 -10.05
N MET A 93 -6.68 0.24 -9.22
CA MET A 93 -7.22 -0.02 -7.88
C MET A 93 -8.47 -0.87 -7.92
N GLN A 94 -9.39 -0.58 -8.85
CA GLN A 94 -10.61 -1.37 -9.05
C GLN A 94 -10.28 -2.80 -9.46
N ARG A 95 -9.44 -2.94 -10.47
CA ARG A 95 -9.08 -4.25 -11.02
C ARG A 95 -8.37 -5.12 -9.99
N GLU A 96 -7.47 -4.53 -9.20
CA GLU A 96 -6.69 -5.25 -8.21
C GLU A 96 -7.34 -5.29 -6.83
N GLN A 97 -8.47 -4.62 -6.66
CA GLN A 97 -9.24 -4.59 -5.41
C GLN A 97 -8.41 -4.06 -4.24
N VAL A 98 -7.68 -2.99 -4.46
CA VAL A 98 -6.87 -2.33 -3.44
C VAL A 98 -7.30 -0.87 -3.29
N ARG A 99 -7.10 -0.32 -2.10
CA ARG A 99 -7.47 1.06 -1.76
C ARG A 99 -6.27 2.00 -1.76
N ARG A 100 -5.08 1.47 -1.88
CA ARG A 100 -3.84 2.23 -1.88
C ARG A 100 -2.89 1.65 -2.89
N LEU A 101 -2.10 2.53 -3.51
CA LEU A 101 -1.02 2.14 -4.39
C LEU A 101 0.24 2.88 -3.98
N PRO A 102 1.36 2.18 -3.85
CA PRO A 102 2.64 2.88 -3.76
C PRO A 102 2.93 3.55 -5.09
N VAL A 103 3.43 4.77 -5.01
CA VAL A 103 3.79 5.56 -6.19
C VAL A 103 5.30 5.53 -6.34
N THR A 104 5.75 5.12 -7.53
CA THR A 104 7.18 4.99 -7.81
C THR A 104 7.59 5.90 -8.95
N GLU A 105 8.88 6.21 -8.96
CA GLU A 105 9.56 6.93 -10.04
C GLU A 105 10.89 6.23 -10.23
N ASP A 106 11.09 5.63 -11.41
CA ASP A 106 12.27 4.80 -11.71
C ASP A 106 12.48 3.68 -10.68
N GLY A 107 11.40 3.07 -10.22
CA GLY A 107 11.43 1.97 -9.26
C GLY A 107 11.60 2.40 -7.81
N ARG A 108 11.76 3.68 -7.54
CA ARG A 108 11.91 4.22 -6.18
C ARG A 108 10.58 4.72 -5.65
N LEU A 109 10.35 4.45 -4.38
CA LEU A 109 9.13 4.91 -3.72
C LEU A 109 9.18 6.42 -3.51
N VAL A 110 8.20 7.14 -4.04
CA VAL A 110 8.12 8.61 -3.89
C VAL A 110 6.82 9.05 -3.22
N GLY A 111 5.82 8.18 -3.11
CA GLY A 111 4.56 8.54 -2.50
C GLY A 111 3.62 7.38 -2.32
N MET A 112 2.45 7.67 -1.77
CA MET A 112 1.34 6.73 -1.66
C MET A 112 0.08 7.43 -2.19
N LEU A 113 -0.71 6.70 -2.94
CA LEU A 113 -2.01 7.17 -3.42
C LEU A 113 -3.11 6.34 -2.76
N SER A 114 -4.07 6.99 -2.13
CA SER A 114 -5.21 6.31 -1.54
C SER A 114 -6.51 6.83 -2.15
N ILE A 115 -7.56 6.01 -2.08
CA ILE A 115 -8.91 6.45 -2.51
C ILE A 115 -9.36 7.64 -1.65
N ALA A 116 -8.98 7.66 -0.37
CA ALA A 116 -9.30 8.78 0.52
C ALA A 116 -8.66 10.10 0.04
N ASP A 117 -7.42 10.04 -0.47
CA ASP A 117 -6.75 11.22 -1.03
C ASP A 117 -7.52 11.75 -2.24
N VAL A 118 -7.98 10.85 -3.10
CA VAL A 118 -8.76 11.21 -4.29
C VAL A 118 -10.10 11.85 -3.90
N ALA A 119 -10.76 11.27 -2.90
CA ALA A 119 -12.04 11.80 -2.40
C ALA A 119 -11.88 13.21 -1.86
N ARG A 120 -10.81 13.47 -1.11
CA ARG A 120 -10.52 14.81 -0.58
C ARG A 120 -10.18 15.80 -1.69
N GLY A 121 -9.61 15.33 -2.80
CA GLY A 121 -9.29 16.16 -3.95
C GLY A 121 -10.51 16.69 -4.71
N GLY A 122 -11.67 16.07 -4.53
CA GLY A 122 -12.98 16.57 -4.96
C GLY A 122 -13.29 16.59 -6.45
N ARG A 123 -12.32 16.49 -7.34
CA ARG A 123 -12.54 16.65 -8.79
C ARG A 123 -13.04 15.41 -9.50
N ARG A 124 -12.97 14.24 -8.88
CA ARG A 124 -13.35 12.97 -9.48
C ARG A 124 -14.23 12.14 -8.55
N ALA A 125 -15.09 12.81 -7.84
CA ALA A 125 -15.97 12.20 -6.85
C ALA A 125 -16.78 11.02 -7.41
N ALA A 126 -17.28 11.13 -8.65
CA ALA A 126 -18.06 10.06 -9.28
C ALA A 126 -17.21 8.82 -9.54
N GLU A 127 -15.99 8.99 -10.06
CA GLU A 127 -15.06 7.87 -10.30
C GLU A 127 -14.64 7.22 -8.98
N THR A 128 -14.41 8.03 -7.96
CA THR A 128 -14.07 7.54 -6.61
C THR A 128 -15.20 6.71 -6.02
N ALA A 129 -16.43 7.19 -6.13
CA ALA A 129 -17.61 6.47 -5.64
C ALA A 129 -17.76 5.11 -6.33
N GLU A 130 -17.55 5.05 -7.64
CA GLU A 130 -17.60 3.82 -8.41
C GLU A 130 -16.51 2.84 -7.96
N ALA A 131 -15.28 3.32 -7.80
CA ALA A 131 -14.17 2.49 -7.35
C ALA A 131 -14.42 1.91 -5.95
N LEU A 132 -14.92 2.72 -5.04
CA LEU A 132 -15.27 2.27 -3.67
C LEU A 132 -16.35 1.21 -3.70
N SER A 133 -17.36 1.37 -4.53
CA SER A 133 -18.44 0.41 -4.68
C SER A 133 -17.92 -0.96 -5.10
N HIS A 134 -17.06 -1.02 -6.11
CA HIS A 134 -16.45 -2.27 -6.58
C HIS A 134 -15.57 -2.93 -5.52
N ILE A 135 -14.72 -2.17 -4.85
CA ILE A 135 -13.82 -2.70 -3.81
C ILE A 135 -14.62 -3.22 -2.62
N THR A 136 -15.58 -2.45 -2.15
CA THR A 136 -16.40 -2.81 -0.99
C THR A 136 -17.25 -4.05 -1.26
N SER A 137 -17.84 -4.14 -2.44
CA SER A 137 -18.63 -5.27 -2.90
C SER A 137 -17.82 -6.57 -2.83
N ASN A 138 -16.55 -6.53 -3.23
CA ASN A 138 -15.69 -7.70 -3.21
C ASN A 138 -15.25 -8.09 -1.79
N VAL A 139 -15.01 -7.12 -0.93
CA VAL A 139 -14.64 -7.37 0.46
C VAL A 139 -15.79 -8.03 1.22
N CYS A 140 -17.02 -7.63 0.97
CA CYS A 140 -18.20 -8.19 1.64
C CYS A 140 -18.47 -9.66 1.30
N ARG A 141 -17.86 -10.17 0.25
CA ARG A 141 -18.01 -11.57 -0.18
C ARG A 141 -17.05 -12.53 0.52
N LYS A 142 -16.12 -12.00 1.26
CA LYS A 142 -15.15 -12.79 2.00
C LYS A 142 -15.63 -13.03 3.42
#